data_69d260efdc31433ad180e900bb25939e
#
_entry.id   69d260efdc31433ad180e900bb25939e
#
_cell.length_a   1.000
_cell.length_b   1.000
_cell.length_c   1.000
_cell.angle_alpha   90.00
_cell.angle_beta   90.00
_cell.angle_gamma   90.00
#
_symmetry.space_group_name_H-M   'P 1'
#
loop_
_entity.id
_entity.type
_entity.pdbx_description
1 polymer ?
#
loop_
_entity_poly.entity_id
_entity_poly.type
_entity_poly.pdbx_seq_one_letter_code
_entity_poly.pdbx_strand_id
1 'polypeptide(L)'
;GCGKGRYIKNLLEEVPDCTYFGVDISTRVMDVLKGYSVECREGTLTHIPYEDKTFAVTYTCEALEHAVDFESAIREMVRVTQSGGYIIVIDKNDENYGMLEIGEWEHWPNENRLKELMEQYCRTVEVRHGLQYDEVKESDLFTAWIGKVK
;
A
#
# COMPACT_ATOMS: atom_id res chain seq x y z
N GLY A 1 4.09 5.56 0.02
CA GLY A 1 5.29 4.88 0.51
C GLY A 1 6.01 4.09 -0.57
N CYS A 2 6.16 4.66 -1.79
CA CYS A 2 6.79 3.92 -2.91
C CYS A 2 8.30 3.72 -2.72
N GLY A 3 8.94 4.50 -1.84
CA GLY A 3 10.35 4.40 -1.53
C GLY A 3 11.24 4.40 -2.78
N LYS A 4 12.17 3.45 -2.83
CA LYS A 4 13.08 3.24 -3.99
C LYS A 4 12.42 2.45 -5.13
N GLY A 5 11.11 2.18 -5.05
CA GLY A 5 10.34 1.53 -6.11
C GLY A 5 10.59 0.03 -6.24
N ARG A 6 10.83 -0.70 -5.15
CA ARG A 6 11.02 -2.15 -5.18
C ARG A 6 9.92 -2.84 -5.99
N TYR A 7 8.67 -2.59 -5.64
CA TYR A 7 7.52 -3.22 -6.30
C TYR A 7 7.19 -2.59 -7.66
N ILE A 8 7.35 -1.27 -7.81
CA ILE A 8 7.09 -0.58 -9.08
C ILE A 8 8.00 -1.13 -10.19
N LYS A 9 9.27 -1.40 -9.90
CA LYS A 9 10.20 -1.95 -10.90
C LYS A 9 9.76 -3.31 -11.41
N ASN A 10 9.34 -4.20 -10.50
CA ASN A 10 8.82 -5.50 -10.87
C ASN A 10 7.51 -5.38 -11.68
N LEU A 11 6.63 -4.46 -11.28
CA LEU A 11 5.38 -4.22 -12.01
C LEU A 11 5.59 -3.64 -13.41
N LEU A 12 6.60 -2.80 -13.61
CA LEU A 12 6.96 -2.30 -14.94
C LEU A 12 7.36 -3.42 -15.91
N GLU A 13 7.96 -4.49 -15.39
CA GLU A 13 8.35 -5.66 -16.18
C GLU A 13 7.17 -6.61 -16.40
N GLU A 14 6.37 -6.87 -15.37
CA GLU A 14 5.29 -7.85 -15.41
C GLU A 14 3.99 -7.31 -16.04
N VAL A 15 3.74 -6.00 -15.94
CA VAL A 15 2.54 -5.33 -16.45
C VAL A 15 2.91 -4.05 -17.20
N PRO A 16 3.62 -4.17 -18.33
CA PRO A 16 4.22 -3.02 -19.03
C PRO A 16 3.21 -2.04 -19.63
N ASP A 17 1.97 -2.48 -19.86
CA ASP A 17 0.91 -1.66 -20.49
C ASP A 17 0.21 -0.71 -19.50
N CYS A 18 0.69 -0.61 -18.26
CA CYS A 18 0.16 0.30 -17.25
C CYS A 18 1.03 1.56 -17.11
N THR A 19 0.39 2.66 -16.72
CA THR A 19 1.09 3.88 -16.28
C THR A 19 1.23 3.85 -14.76
N TYR A 20 2.45 4.11 -14.29
CA TYR A 20 2.79 4.00 -12.88
C TYR A 20 3.05 5.36 -12.24
N PHE A 21 2.58 5.51 -11.01
CA PHE A 21 2.74 6.69 -10.19
C PHE A 21 3.23 6.28 -8.81
N GLY A 22 4.08 7.11 -8.21
CA GLY A 22 4.63 6.87 -6.89
C GLY A 22 4.40 8.07 -5.98
N VAL A 23 4.11 7.80 -4.70
CA VAL A 23 4.04 8.82 -3.65
C VAL A 23 4.92 8.37 -2.49
N ASP A 24 5.75 9.28 -2.01
CA ASP A 24 6.55 9.08 -0.81
C ASP A 24 6.76 10.42 -0.09
N ILE A 25 6.99 10.37 1.20
CA ILE A 25 7.32 11.56 2.00
C ILE A 25 8.73 12.08 1.68
N SER A 26 9.60 11.23 1.14
CA SER A 26 10.98 11.53 0.84
C SER A 26 11.25 11.60 -0.65
N THR A 27 11.38 12.80 -1.17
CA THR A 27 11.80 13.02 -2.58
C THR A 27 13.13 12.36 -2.89
N ARG A 28 14.04 12.34 -1.91
CA ARG A 28 15.39 11.77 -2.08
C ARG A 28 15.38 10.26 -2.35
N VAL A 29 14.48 9.50 -1.72
CA VAL A 29 14.39 8.06 -1.99
C VAL A 29 13.79 7.79 -3.35
N MET A 30 12.88 8.65 -3.83
CA MET A 30 12.28 8.56 -5.15
C MET A 30 13.24 8.93 -6.30
N ASP A 31 14.36 9.60 -6.00
CA ASP A 31 15.38 9.93 -7.02
C ASP A 31 15.89 8.68 -7.76
N VAL A 32 15.85 7.52 -7.13
CA VAL A 32 16.21 6.23 -7.74
C VAL A 32 15.24 5.83 -8.86
N LEU A 33 14.03 6.39 -8.88
CA LEU A 33 13.01 6.15 -9.91
C LEU A 33 13.14 7.10 -11.11
N LYS A 34 14.02 8.10 -11.02
CA LYS A 34 14.36 8.94 -12.19
C LYS A 34 14.99 8.06 -13.27
N GLY A 35 14.39 8.03 -14.44
CA GLY A 35 14.81 7.17 -15.55
C GLY A 35 13.93 5.94 -15.77
N TYR A 36 13.00 5.67 -14.87
CA TYR A 36 11.89 4.73 -15.09
C TYR A 36 10.65 5.50 -15.57
N SER A 37 9.74 4.82 -16.27
CA SER A 37 8.45 5.39 -16.69
C SER A 37 7.47 5.47 -15.51
N VAL A 38 7.83 6.25 -14.49
CA VAL A 38 7.06 6.46 -13.25
C VAL A 38 7.02 7.94 -12.92
N GLU A 39 5.82 8.49 -12.72
CA GLU A 39 5.67 9.84 -12.18
C GLU A 39 5.65 9.76 -10.65
N CYS A 40 6.57 10.46 -9.98
CA CYS A 40 6.66 10.47 -8.52
C CYS A 40 6.35 11.86 -7.96
N ARG A 41 5.56 11.90 -6.89
CA ARG A 41 5.24 13.13 -6.14
C ARG A 41 5.51 12.95 -4.65
N GLU A 42 5.94 14.04 -4.02
CA GLU A 42 6.04 14.12 -2.57
C GLU A 42 4.64 14.17 -1.96
N GLY A 43 4.40 13.34 -0.93
CA GLY A 43 3.12 13.26 -0.23
C GLY A 43 3.15 12.22 0.88
N THR A 44 2.05 12.10 1.60
CA THR A 44 1.88 11.13 2.67
C THR A 44 0.71 10.18 2.36
N LEU A 45 0.63 9.06 3.10
CA LEU A 45 -0.54 8.18 3.01
C LEU A 45 -1.84 8.88 3.41
N THR A 46 -1.78 9.88 4.29
CA THR A 46 -2.94 10.66 4.75
C THR A 46 -3.20 11.91 3.91
N HIS A 47 -2.36 12.18 2.90
CA HIS A 47 -2.52 13.28 1.95
C HIS A 47 -1.83 12.93 0.63
N ILE A 48 -2.55 12.25 -0.25
CA ILE A 48 -2.05 11.81 -1.56
C ILE A 48 -2.23 12.96 -2.58
N PRO A 49 -1.14 13.46 -3.21
CA PRO A 49 -1.16 14.68 -4.04
C PRO A 49 -1.68 14.43 -5.46
N TYR A 50 -2.81 13.77 -5.57
CA TYR A 50 -3.53 13.50 -6.81
C TYR A 50 -5.02 13.78 -6.66
N GLU A 51 -5.68 14.05 -7.77
CA GLU A 51 -7.11 14.31 -7.84
C GLU A 51 -7.93 13.03 -7.50
N ASP A 52 -9.19 13.24 -7.15
CA ASP A 52 -10.14 12.16 -6.91
C ASP A 52 -10.27 11.24 -8.13
N LYS A 53 -10.44 9.96 -7.89
CA LYS A 53 -10.74 8.95 -8.93
C LYS A 53 -9.74 8.92 -10.08
N THR A 54 -8.48 9.20 -9.80
CA THR A 54 -7.40 9.21 -10.80
C THR A 54 -7.00 7.80 -11.22
N PHE A 55 -6.92 6.85 -10.28
CA PHE A 55 -6.28 5.56 -10.49
C PHE A 55 -7.26 4.40 -10.58
N ALA A 56 -6.97 3.43 -11.44
CA ALA A 56 -7.69 2.15 -11.47
C ALA A 56 -7.32 1.28 -10.27
N VAL A 57 -6.06 1.33 -9.84
CA VAL A 57 -5.53 0.60 -8.69
C VAL A 57 -4.63 1.51 -7.88
N THR A 58 -4.82 1.50 -6.57
CA THR A 58 -3.91 2.13 -5.60
C THR A 58 -3.43 1.07 -4.63
N TYR A 59 -2.13 1.02 -4.36
CA TYR A 59 -1.58 0.05 -3.42
C TYR A 59 -0.56 0.68 -2.48
N THR A 60 -0.44 0.10 -1.30
CA THR A 60 0.63 0.36 -0.34
C THR A 60 1.21 -0.97 0.13
N CYS A 61 2.53 -1.01 0.27
CA CYS A 61 3.23 -2.21 0.71
C CYS A 61 4.33 -1.82 1.68
N GLU A 62 4.29 -2.39 2.88
CA GLU A 62 5.22 -2.09 3.98
C GLU A 62 5.32 -0.58 4.27
N ALA A 63 4.20 0.12 4.28
CA ALA A 63 4.17 1.54 4.51
C ALA A 63 2.96 2.00 5.35
N LEU A 64 1.87 1.24 5.39
CA LEU A 64 0.72 1.59 6.22
C LEU A 64 1.09 1.57 7.71
N GLU A 65 1.97 0.66 8.12
CA GLU A 65 2.50 0.55 9.48
C GLU A 65 3.16 1.84 10.01
N HIS A 66 3.57 2.73 9.11
CA HIS A 66 4.14 4.04 9.43
C HIS A 66 3.12 5.19 9.36
N ALA A 67 1.87 4.91 9.00
CA ALA A 67 0.85 5.94 8.92
C ALA A 67 0.43 6.40 10.33
N VAL A 68 0.33 7.71 10.50
CA VAL A 68 -0.13 8.32 11.77
C VAL A 68 -1.61 8.03 12.05
N ASP A 69 -2.38 7.72 11.00
CA ASP A 69 -3.81 7.41 11.08
C ASP A 69 -4.22 6.51 9.90
N PHE A 70 -4.57 5.27 10.20
CA PHE A 70 -4.98 4.28 9.21
C PHE A 70 -6.30 4.66 8.52
N GLU A 71 -7.24 5.24 9.24
CA GLU A 71 -8.52 5.64 8.64
C GLU A 71 -8.30 6.71 7.57
N SER A 72 -7.55 7.74 7.88
CA SER A 72 -7.22 8.79 6.91
C SER A 72 -6.43 8.23 5.72
N ALA A 73 -5.50 7.29 5.95
CA ALA A 73 -4.74 6.66 4.88
C ALA A 73 -5.66 5.87 3.92
N ILE A 74 -6.56 5.03 4.46
CA ILE A 74 -7.52 4.27 3.65
C ILE A 74 -8.47 5.19 2.91
N ARG A 75 -8.98 6.25 3.55
CA ARG A 75 -9.85 7.25 2.90
C ARG A 75 -9.17 7.93 1.72
N GLU A 76 -7.90 8.31 1.85
CA GLU A 76 -7.13 8.91 0.76
C GLU A 76 -6.90 7.93 -0.39
N MET A 77 -6.54 6.67 -0.09
CA MET A 77 -6.44 5.63 -1.12
C MET A 77 -7.76 5.45 -1.87
N VAL A 78 -8.87 5.40 -1.15
CA VAL A 78 -10.22 5.32 -1.76
C VAL A 78 -10.52 6.56 -2.59
N ARG A 79 -10.23 7.76 -2.07
CA ARG A 79 -10.49 9.04 -2.77
C ARG A 79 -9.83 9.08 -4.14
N VAL A 80 -8.56 8.70 -4.22
CA VAL A 80 -7.82 8.75 -5.49
C VAL A 80 -8.10 7.56 -6.40
N THR A 81 -8.77 6.51 -5.91
CA THR A 81 -9.13 5.32 -6.70
C THR A 81 -10.50 5.48 -7.34
N GLN A 82 -10.63 5.09 -8.59
CA GLN A 82 -11.89 5.10 -9.33
C GLN A 82 -12.93 4.17 -8.70
N SER A 83 -14.23 4.52 -8.84
CA SER A 83 -15.30 3.59 -8.47
C SER A 83 -15.18 2.28 -9.27
N GLY A 84 -15.24 1.14 -8.59
CA GLY A 84 -15.00 -0.18 -9.17
C GLY A 84 -13.53 -0.54 -9.33
N GLY A 85 -12.60 0.38 -9.06
CA GLY A 85 -11.17 0.14 -8.96
C GLY A 85 -10.79 -0.60 -7.67
N TYR A 86 -9.50 -0.81 -7.45
CA TYR A 86 -9.01 -1.58 -6.31
C TYR A 86 -8.06 -0.78 -5.44
N ILE A 87 -8.21 -0.93 -4.14
CA ILE A 87 -7.17 -0.56 -3.16
C ILE A 87 -6.56 -1.84 -2.60
N ILE A 88 -5.24 -1.87 -2.50
CA ILE A 88 -4.49 -3.04 -2.01
C ILE A 88 -3.55 -2.57 -0.90
N VAL A 89 -3.68 -3.18 0.26
CA VAL A 89 -2.74 -3.01 1.38
C VAL A 89 -1.99 -4.32 1.56
N ILE A 90 -0.68 -4.28 1.58
CA ILE A 90 0.17 -5.41 1.92
C ILE A 90 1.04 -4.96 3.08
N ASP A 91 0.83 -5.56 4.23
CA ASP A 91 1.57 -5.20 5.43
C ASP A 91 1.62 -6.37 6.43
N LYS A 92 2.43 -6.23 7.46
CA LYS A 92 2.44 -7.12 8.60
C LYS A 92 1.14 -6.90 9.39
N ASN A 93 0.63 -7.92 10.07
CA ASN A 93 -0.51 -7.78 10.97
C ASN A 93 -0.08 -7.97 12.43
N ASP A 94 -0.87 -7.48 13.37
CA ASP A 94 -0.55 -7.48 14.80
C ASP A 94 -0.55 -8.88 15.45
N GLU A 95 -1.13 -9.89 14.81
CA GLU A 95 -1.05 -11.28 15.28
C GLU A 95 0.37 -11.82 15.20
N ASN A 96 1.22 -11.21 14.38
CA ASN A 96 2.61 -11.57 14.18
C ASN A 96 3.59 -10.76 15.06
N TYR A 97 3.10 -10.00 16.03
CA TYR A 97 3.95 -9.30 17.00
C TYR A 97 4.92 -10.28 17.70
N GLY A 98 6.19 -9.91 17.71
CA GLY A 98 7.26 -10.71 18.29
C GLY A 98 7.98 -11.64 17.31
N MET A 99 7.52 -11.76 16.06
CA MET A 99 8.25 -12.47 15.00
C MET A 99 9.44 -11.68 14.48
N LEU A 100 9.35 -10.35 14.53
CA LEU A 100 10.42 -9.42 14.18
C LEU A 100 10.57 -8.36 15.29
N GLU A 101 11.74 -7.73 15.34
CA GLU A 101 11.96 -6.54 16.12
C GLU A 101 11.19 -5.37 15.49
N ILE A 102 10.35 -4.71 16.27
CA ILE A 102 9.45 -3.65 15.82
C ILE A 102 10.05 -2.31 16.20
N GLY A 103 10.14 -1.38 15.25
CA GLY A 103 10.50 0.01 15.53
C GLY A 103 9.42 0.69 16.39
N GLU A 104 9.84 1.60 17.28
CA GLU A 104 8.92 2.32 18.16
C GLU A 104 7.83 3.11 17.42
N TRP A 105 8.04 3.38 16.14
CA TRP A 105 7.15 4.13 15.24
C TRP A 105 6.32 3.24 14.32
N GLU A 106 6.44 1.91 14.40
CA GLU A 106 5.67 0.97 13.61
C GLU A 106 4.39 0.55 14.35
N HIS A 107 3.27 0.59 13.64
CA HIS A 107 1.97 0.15 14.13
C HIS A 107 1.39 -0.86 13.16
N TRP A 108 1.55 -2.14 13.43
CA TRP A 108 1.01 -3.17 12.57
C TRP A 108 -0.52 -3.20 12.66
N PRO A 109 -1.24 -3.18 11.53
CA PRO A 109 -2.69 -3.19 11.53
C PRO A 109 -3.23 -4.50 12.11
N ASN A 110 -4.32 -4.39 12.90
CA ASN A 110 -5.13 -5.55 13.23
C ASN A 110 -5.93 -5.98 12.00
N GLU A 111 -5.89 -7.27 11.67
CA GLU A 111 -6.48 -7.80 10.46
C GLU A 111 -7.96 -7.48 10.31
N ASN A 112 -8.75 -7.80 11.34
CA ASN A 112 -10.20 -7.62 11.30
C ASN A 112 -10.60 -6.14 11.29
N ARG A 113 -9.92 -5.31 12.08
CA ARG A 113 -10.18 -3.87 12.13
C ARG A 113 -9.87 -3.19 10.80
N LEU A 114 -8.77 -3.55 10.14
CA LEU A 114 -8.45 -2.99 8.84
C LEU A 114 -9.45 -3.45 7.77
N LYS A 115 -9.86 -4.73 7.81
CA LYS A 115 -10.91 -5.24 6.94
C LYS A 115 -12.24 -4.49 7.14
N GLU A 116 -12.71 -4.36 8.38
CA GLU A 116 -13.94 -3.62 8.72
C GLU A 116 -13.87 -2.16 8.27
N LEU A 117 -12.73 -1.50 8.42
CA LEU A 117 -12.52 -0.15 7.95
C LEU A 117 -12.64 -0.07 6.43
N MET A 118 -12.00 -0.97 5.69
CA MET A 118 -12.07 -1.01 4.23
C MET A 118 -13.49 -1.33 3.72
N GLU A 119 -14.25 -2.17 4.41
CA GLU A 119 -15.65 -2.52 4.07
C GLU A 119 -16.60 -1.32 4.11
N GLN A 120 -16.27 -0.26 4.84
CA GLN A 120 -17.05 0.99 4.83
C GLN A 120 -17.01 1.66 3.44
N TYR A 121 -15.90 1.52 2.71
CA TYR A 121 -15.63 2.17 1.43
C TYR A 121 -15.64 1.21 0.24
N CYS A 122 -15.47 -0.07 0.46
CA CYS A 122 -15.35 -1.10 -0.57
C CYS A 122 -16.62 -1.98 -0.62
N ARG A 123 -16.97 -2.48 -1.81
CA ARG A 123 -18.06 -3.45 -2.00
C ARG A 123 -17.70 -4.82 -1.49
N THR A 124 -16.43 -5.19 -1.67
CA THR A 124 -15.85 -6.44 -1.22
C THR A 124 -14.44 -6.17 -0.68
N VAL A 125 -14.07 -6.90 0.35
CA VAL A 125 -12.70 -6.93 0.87
C VAL A 125 -12.28 -8.39 1.01
N GLU A 126 -11.26 -8.77 0.29
CA GLU A 126 -10.62 -10.09 0.37
C GLU A 126 -9.35 -9.94 1.23
N VAL A 127 -9.10 -10.90 2.11
CA VAL A 127 -7.87 -11.00 2.89
C VAL A 127 -7.10 -12.23 2.45
N ARG A 128 -5.82 -12.08 2.18
CA ARG A 128 -4.91 -13.16 1.77
C ARG A 128 -3.72 -13.22 2.70
N HIS A 129 -3.41 -14.42 3.14
CA HIS A 129 -2.24 -14.75 3.97
C HIS A 129 -1.16 -15.45 3.17
N GLY A 130 -0.02 -15.72 3.81
CA GLY A 130 1.05 -16.52 3.23
C GLY A 130 1.76 -15.85 2.06
N LEU A 131 1.79 -14.53 2.04
CA LEU A 131 2.55 -13.79 1.04
C LEU A 131 4.03 -13.97 1.30
N GLN A 132 4.73 -14.53 0.31
CA GLN A 132 6.18 -14.72 0.40
C GLN A 132 6.89 -13.37 0.28
N TYR A 133 7.83 -13.15 1.17
CA TYR A 133 8.78 -12.05 1.11
C TYR A 133 10.16 -12.62 0.80
N ASP A 134 10.93 -11.97 -0.06
CA ASP A 134 12.19 -12.50 -0.63
C ASP A 134 13.16 -13.13 0.36
N GLU A 135 13.18 -12.70 1.61
CA GLU A 135 14.09 -13.18 2.64
C GLU A 135 13.45 -14.15 3.65
N VAL A 136 12.12 -14.25 3.69
CA VAL A 136 11.38 -15.07 4.68
C VAL A 136 10.40 -15.97 3.96
N LYS A 137 10.89 -17.13 3.51
CA LYS A 137 10.16 -18.06 2.63
C LYS A 137 8.99 -18.80 3.26
N GLU A 138 8.82 -18.78 4.58
CA GLU A 138 7.86 -19.65 5.30
C GLU A 138 7.05 -18.92 6.38
N SER A 139 6.91 -17.59 6.32
CA SER A 139 6.15 -16.87 7.33
C SER A 139 4.84 -16.32 6.79
N ASP A 140 3.78 -16.46 7.57
CA ASP A 140 2.52 -15.75 7.40
C ASP A 140 2.66 -14.27 7.84
N LEU A 141 3.87 -13.70 7.77
CA LEU A 141 4.18 -12.36 8.28
C LEU A 141 3.40 -11.28 7.54
N PHE A 142 3.21 -11.45 6.23
CA PHE A 142 2.51 -10.48 5.40
C PHE A 142 1.09 -10.93 5.06
N THR A 143 0.18 -9.99 5.22
CA THR A 143 -1.23 -10.12 4.86
C THR A 143 -1.55 -9.09 3.78
N ALA A 144 -2.35 -9.47 2.79
CA ALA A 144 -2.91 -8.54 1.83
C ALA A 144 -4.40 -8.34 2.07
N TRP A 145 -4.82 -7.08 2.11
CA TRP A 145 -6.23 -6.67 2.09
C TRP A 145 -6.51 -6.06 0.72
N ILE A 146 -7.44 -6.65 -0.02
CA ILE A 146 -7.78 -6.26 -1.40
C ILE A 146 -9.22 -5.80 -1.42
N GLY A 147 -9.43 -4.49 -1.55
CA GLY A 147 -10.75 -3.87 -1.53
C GLY A 147 -11.18 -3.38 -2.92
N LYS A 148 -12.40 -3.74 -3.36
CA LYS A 148 -13.01 -3.17 -4.56
C LYS A 148 -13.85 -1.96 -4.17
N VAL A 149 -13.45 -0.77 -4.60
CA VAL A 149 -14.09 0.51 -4.26
C VAL A 149 -15.55 0.57 -4.76
N LYS A 150 -16.44 1.18 -3.95
CA LYS A 150 -17.87 1.37 -4.26
C LYS A 150 -18.12 2.25 -5.48
#